data_c16eeeb86a232c4b1feba6ad994d7283
#
_entry.id   c16eeeb86a232c4b1feba6ad994d7283
#
_cell.length_a   1.000
_cell.length_b   1.000
_cell.length_c   1.000
_cell.angle_alpha   90.00
_cell.angle_beta   90.00
_cell.angle_gamma   90.00
#
_symmetry.space_group_name_H-M   'P 1'
#
loop_
_entity.id
_entity.type
_entity.pdbx_description
1 polymer ?
#
loop_
_entity_poly.entity_id
_entity_poly.type
_entity_poly.pdbx_seq_one_letter_code
_entity_poly.pdbx_strand_id
1 'polypeptide(L)'
;MNNSQQMLQALEEQDLTKAEHYFVKALENDPSDLLYELATYLEGIGFYPQAKEIYLKIVEDFPEVHLNLAAIASEDGQIEEAFAYLEEIQPDSDWYVSALALKADLYQMEGLTDVAREK
;
A
#
# COMPACT_ATOMS: atom_id res chain seq x y z
N MET A 1 18.40 -0.76 -17.55
CA MET A 1 17.33 -0.39 -16.61
C MET A 1 16.44 -1.59 -16.36
N ASN A 2 16.05 -1.79 -15.10
CA ASN A 2 15.06 -2.85 -14.79
C ASN A 2 13.64 -2.38 -15.12
N ASN A 3 12.67 -3.28 -15.01
CA ASN A 3 11.29 -2.95 -15.37
C ASN A 3 10.70 -1.84 -14.50
N SER A 4 11.04 -1.84 -13.20
CA SER A 4 10.56 -0.80 -12.29
C SER A 4 11.06 0.58 -12.72
N GLN A 5 12.34 0.68 -13.05
CA GLN A 5 12.92 1.94 -13.50
C GLN A 5 12.32 2.41 -14.82
N GLN A 6 12.06 1.49 -15.74
CA GLN A 6 11.43 1.82 -17.02
C GLN A 6 10.01 2.30 -16.83
N MET A 7 9.26 1.70 -15.89
CA MET A 7 7.93 2.16 -15.55
C MET A 7 7.97 3.60 -15.01
N LEU A 8 8.90 3.89 -14.09
CA LEU A 8 9.00 5.22 -13.51
C LEU A 8 9.36 6.26 -14.58
N GLN A 9 10.24 5.91 -15.50
CA GLN A 9 10.58 6.80 -16.61
C GLN A 9 9.36 7.07 -17.50
N ALA A 10 8.58 6.02 -17.78
CA ALA A 10 7.37 6.17 -18.59
C ALA A 10 6.35 7.09 -17.91
N LEU A 11 6.24 7.00 -16.57
CA LEU A 11 5.36 7.89 -15.81
C LEU A 11 5.82 9.35 -15.90
N GLU A 12 7.13 9.58 -15.84
CA GLU A 12 7.67 10.93 -16.01
C GLU A 12 7.37 11.49 -17.40
N GLU A 13 7.40 10.63 -18.42
CA GLU A 13 7.08 11.00 -19.80
C GLU A 13 5.56 11.09 -20.04
N GLN A 14 4.76 10.74 -19.04
CA GLN A 14 3.31 10.70 -19.12
C GLN A 14 2.80 9.68 -20.17
N ASP A 15 3.58 8.65 -20.41
CA ASP A 15 3.20 7.56 -21.30
C ASP A 15 2.62 6.42 -20.48
N LEU A 16 1.31 6.49 -20.23
CA LEU A 16 0.63 5.54 -19.35
C LEU A 16 0.57 4.13 -19.95
N THR A 17 0.49 4.01 -21.27
CA THR A 17 0.49 2.70 -21.92
C THR A 17 1.81 1.98 -21.71
N LYS A 18 2.91 2.69 -21.87
CA LYS A 18 4.25 2.15 -21.65
C LYS A 18 4.45 1.83 -20.16
N ALA A 19 3.98 2.71 -19.28
CA ALA A 19 4.07 2.49 -17.84
C ALA A 19 3.35 1.20 -17.43
N GLU A 20 2.14 0.99 -17.95
CA GLU A 20 1.38 -0.22 -17.65
C GLU A 20 2.10 -1.47 -18.16
N HIS A 21 2.68 -1.40 -19.35
CA HIS A 21 3.44 -2.50 -19.92
C HIS A 21 4.59 -2.93 -18.99
N TYR A 22 5.37 -1.96 -18.50
CA TYR A 22 6.48 -2.26 -17.60
C TYR A 22 6.04 -2.62 -16.19
N PHE A 23 4.87 -2.13 -15.76
CA PHE A 23 4.29 -2.54 -14.50
C PHE A 23 4.01 -4.05 -14.47
N VAL A 24 3.36 -4.56 -15.52
CA VAL A 24 3.08 -5.99 -15.65
C VAL A 24 4.37 -6.79 -15.67
N LYS A 25 5.36 -6.33 -16.44
CA LYS A 25 6.66 -7.01 -16.49
C LYS A 25 7.38 -7.01 -15.14
N ALA A 26 7.28 -5.91 -14.40
CA ALA A 26 7.89 -5.83 -13.07
C ALA A 26 7.25 -6.83 -12.12
N LEU A 27 5.91 -6.91 -12.13
CA LEU A 27 5.20 -7.87 -11.29
C LEU A 27 5.61 -9.30 -11.56
N GLU A 28 5.87 -9.63 -12.81
CA GLU A 28 6.22 -11.00 -13.21
C GLU A 28 7.69 -11.34 -12.96
N ASN A 29 8.60 -10.37 -13.08
CA ASN A 29 10.03 -10.65 -13.20
C ASN A 29 10.91 -9.98 -12.17
N ASP A 30 10.53 -8.84 -11.60
CA ASP A 30 11.40 -8.11 -10.68
C ASP A 30 11.39 -8.76 -9.29
N PRO A 31 12.53 -8.75 -8.58
CA PRO A 31 12.58 -9.28 -7.21
C PRO A 31 11.82 -8.41 -6.23
N SER A 32 11.47 -8.98 -5.07
CA SER A 32 10.62 -8.34 -4.08
C SER A 32 11.16 -7.01 -3.58
N ASP A 33 12.48 -6.87 -3.42
CA ASP A 33 13.06 -5.61 -2.96
C ASP A 33 12.87 -4.47 -3.95
N LEU A 34 12.99 -4.75 -5.25
CA LEU A 34 12.73 -3.75 -6.29
C LEU A 34 11.23 -3.42 -6.36
N LEU A 35 10.39 -4.42 -6.19
CA LEU A 35 8.94 -4.20 -6.16
C LEU A 35 8.54 -3.36 -4.95
N TYR A 36 9.17 -3.57 -3.81
CA TYR A 36 8.92 -2.77 -2.62
C TYR A 36 9.21 -1.29 -2.88
N GLU A 37 10.36 -1.00 -3.47
CA GLU A 37 10.73 0.37 -3.81
C GLU A 37 9.75 1.00 -4.81
N LEU A 38 9.35 0.23 -5.82
CA LEU A 38 8.38 0.71 -6.80
C LEU A 38 7.03 1.03 -6.14
N ALA A 39 6.56 0.13 -5.28
CA ALA A 39 5.28 0.32 -4.60
C ALA A 39 5.28 1.56 -3.71
N THR A 40 6.37 1.79 -2.96
CA THR A 40 6.45 2.98 -2.11
C THR A 40 6.44 4.26 -2.92
N TYR A 41 7.08 4.25 -4.07
CA TYR A 41 7.03 5.39 -4.97
C TYR A 41 5.61 5.62 -5.50
N LEU A 42 4.96 4.55 -5.97
CA LEU A 42 3.60 4.63 -6.53
C LEU A 42 2.60 5.11 -5.47
N GLU A 43 2.76 4.63 -4.24
CA GLU A 43 1.92 5.08 -3.12
C GLU A 43 2.11 6.59 -2.90
N GLY A 44 3.36 7.05 -2.93
CA GLY A 44 3.68 8.46 -2.72
C GLY A 44 3.10 9.41 -3.76
N ILE A 45 2.91 8.93 -4.99
CA ILE A 45 2.35 9.76 -6.07
C ILE A 45 0.85 9.51 -6.29
N GLY A 46 0.23 8.67 -5.45
CA GLY A 46 -1.21 8.47 -5.48
C GLY A 46 -1.71 7.33 -6.36
N PHE A 47 -0.83 6.52 -6.92
CA PHE A 47 -1.23 5.33 -7.70
C PHE A 47 -1.49 4.16 -6.75
N TYR A 48 -2.52 4.29 -5.91
CA TYR A 48 -2.83 3.32 -4.86
C TYR A 48 -3.19 1.93 -5.37
N PRO A 49 -4.02 1.76 -6.42
CA PRO A 49 -4.34 0.41 -6.89
C PRO A 49 -3.10 -0.38 -7.32
N GLN A 50 -2.18 0.27 -8.01
CA GLN A 50 -0.95 -0.37 -8.46
C GLN A 50 -0.02 -0.69 -7.29
N ALA A 51 0.12 0.24 -6.35
CA ALA A 51 0.91 0.01 -5.14
C ALA A 51 0.34 -1.16 -4.34
N LYS A 52 -0.97 -1.21 -4.16
CA LYS A 52 -1.65 -2.29 -3.45
C LYS A 52 -1.37 -3.64 -4.10
N GLU A 53 -1.45 -3.72 -5.41
CA GLU A 53 -1.20 -4.96 -6.13
C GLU A 53 0.21 -5.50 -5.88
N ILE A 54 1.20 -4.60 -5.88
CA ILE A 54 2.58 -4.97 -5.58
C ILE A 54 2.72 -5.43 -4.13
N TYR A 55 2.18 -4.66 -3.18
CA TYR A 55 2.28 -5.00 -1.76
C TYR A 55 1.67 -6.37 -1.46
N LEU A 56 0.53 -6.70 -2.07
CA LEU A 56 -0.09 -8.00 -1.89
C LEU A 56 0.80 -9.13 -2.40
N LYS A 57 1.55 -8.88 -3.46
CA LYS A 57 2.45 -9.87 -4.02
C LYS A 57 3.66 -10.13 -3.12
N ILE A 58 4.19 -9.10 -2.46
CA ILE A 58 5.43 -9.20 -1.68
C ILE A 58 5.20 -9.33 -0.17
N VAL A 59 3.96 -9.45 0.27
CA VAL A 59 3.62 -9.41 1.70
C VAL A 59 4.28 -10.53 2.51
N GLU A 60 4.53 -11.67 1.91
CA GLU A 60 5.19 -12.78 2.60
C GLU A 60 6.67 -12.50 2.84
N ASP A 61 7.33 -11.78 1.92
CA ASP A 61 8.73 -11.41 2.04
C ASP A 61 8.91 -10.17 2.93
N PHE A 62 7.94 -9.27 2.93
CA PHE A 62 7.99 -8.02 3.67
C PHE A 62 6.69 -7.82 4.45
N PRO A 63 6.54 -8.51 5.61
CA PRO A 63 5.28 -8.42 6.39
C PRO A 63 4.91 -7.00 6.81
N GLU A 64 5.88 -6.09 6.92
CA GLU A 64 5.63 -4.69 7.25
C GLU A 64 4.72 -3.98 6.24
N VAL A 65 4.56 -4.53 5.03
CA VAL A 65 3.67 -3.93 4.04
C VAL A 65 2.20 -4.00 4.45
N HIS A 66 1.86 -4.79 5.47
CA HIS A 66 0.52 -4.73 6.04
C HIS A 66 0.17 -3.31 6.50
N LEU A 67 1.16 -2.55 6.99
CA LEU A 67 0.96 -1.16 7.36
C LEU A 67 0.62 -0.31 6.13
N ASN A 68 1.33 -0.54 5.04
CA ASN A 68 1.10 0.18 3.79
C ASN A 68 -0.27 -0.17 3.21
N LEU A 69 -0.62 -1.46 3.23
CA LEU A 69 -1.94 -1.90 2.76
C LEU A 69 -3.06 -1.28 3.59
N ALA A 70 -2.88 -1.22 4.91
CA ALA A 70 -3.87 -0.61 5.78
C ALA A 70 -4.00 0.89 5.52
N ALA A 71 -2.89 1.58 5.29
CA ALA A 71 -2.91 3.00 4.97
C ALA A 71 -3.65 3.26 3.66
N ILE A 72 -3.39 2.45 2.64
CA ILE A 72 -4.08 2.57 1.35
C ILE A 72 -5.57 2.32 1.52
N ALA A 73 -5.95 1.28 2.25
CA ALA A 73 -7.36 0.98 2.50
C ALA A 73 -8.05 2.13 3.24
N SER A 74 -7.35 2.74 4.21
CA SER A 74 -7.87 3.88 4.95
C SER A 74 -8.12 5.07 4.03
N GLU A 75 -7.18 5.37 3.14
CA GLU A 75 -7.32 6.47 2.18
C GLU A 75 -8.50 6.23 1.22
N ASP A 76 -8.78 4.98 0.91
CA ASP A 76 -9.88 4.59 0.02
C ASP A 76 -11.22 4.46 0.75
N GLY A 77 -11.25 4.74 2.06
CA GLY A 77 -12.46 4.64 2.86
C GLY A 77 -12.84 3.22 3.28
N GLN A 78 -11.96 2.25 3.06
CA GLN A 78 -12.19 0.85 3.39
C GLN A 78 -11.68 0.56 4.80
N ILE A 79 -12.37 1.08 5.80
CA ILE A 79 -11.90 1.03 7.19
C ILE A 79 -11.82 -0.40 7.72
N GLU A 80 -12.81 -1.24 7.40
CA GLU A 80 -12.81 -2.64 7.84
C GLU A 80 -11.64 -3.42 7.25
N GLU A 81 -11.34 -3.17 5.97
CA GLU A 81 -10.20 -3.78 5.30
C GLU A 81 -8.90 -3.33 5.95
N ALA A 82 -8.80 -2.04 6.30
CA ALA A 82 -7.62 -1.51 7.00
C ALA A 82 -7.38 -2.21 8.32
N PHE A 83 -8.43 -2.42 9.12
CA PHE A 83 -8.32 -3.16 10.38
C PHE A 83 -7.86 -4.60 10.14
N ALA A 84 -8.39 -5.26 9.11
CA ALA A 84 -8.01 -6.63 8.79
C ALA A 84 -6.52 -6.75 8.50
N TYR A 85 -5.96 -5.80 7.74
CA TYR A 85 -4.52 -5.80 7.47
C TYR A 85 -3.70 -5.59 8.74
N LEU A 86 -4.15 -4.69 9.63
CA LEU A 86 -3.42 -4.42 10.87
C LEU A 86 -3.45 -5.60 11.83
N GLU A 87 -4.52 -6.39 11.82
CA GLU A 87 -4.63 -7.57 12.67
C GLU A 87 -3.66 -8.68 12.29
N GLU A 88 -3.14 -8.67 11.07
CA GLU A 88 -2.13 -9.62 10.64
C GLU A 88 -0.76 -9.35 11.27
N ILE A 89 -0.55 -8.16 11.83
CA ILE A 89 0.71 -7.79 12.47
C ILE A 89 0.74 -8.33 13.89
N GLN A 90 1.71 -9.22 14.16
CA GLN A 90 1.80 -9.91 15.44
C GLN A 90 2.33 -9.01 16.56
N PRO A 91 1.91 -9.22 17.81
CA PRO A 91 2.37 -8.39 18.93
C PRO A 91 3.87 -8.40 19.17
N ASP A 92 4.57 -9.43 18.72
CA ASP A 92 6.01 -9.55 18.89
C ASP A 92 6.80 -8.95 17.72
N SER A 93 6.13 -8.38 16.73
CA SER A 93 6.81 -7.79 15.60
C SER A 93 7.29 -6.37 15.90
N ASP A 94 8.31 -5.94 15.16
CA ASP A 94 8.86 -4.58 15.31
C ASP A 94 7.86 -3.51 14.88
N TRP A 95 6.85 -3.88 14.08
CA TRP A 95 5.87 -2.94 13.54
C TRP A 95 4.57 -2.89 14.33
N TYR A 96 4.49 -3.60 15.45
CA TYR A 96 3.26 -3.69 16.23
C TYR A 96 2.84 -2.33 16.80
N VAL A 97 3.82 -1.55 17.30
CA VAL A 97 3.52 -0.22 17.83
C VAL A 97 2.93 0.69 16.74
N SER A 98 3.52 0.62 15.55
CA SER A 98 2.99 1.38 14.39
C SER A 98 1.58 0.93 14.03
N ALA A 99 1.31 -0.37 14.10
CA ALA A 99 -0.03 -0.91 13.85
C ALA A 99 -1.03 -0.39 14.86
N LEU A 100 -0.65 -0.34 16.15
CA LEU A 100 -1.52 0.20 17.20
C LEU A 100 -1.83 1.67 16.97
N ALA A 101 -0.82 2.45 16.57
CA ALA A 101 -1.01 3.87 16.28
C ALA A 101 -2.00 4.07 15.14
N LEU A 102 -1.87 3.28 14.08
CA LEU A 102 -2.78 3.37 12.94
C LEU A 102 -4.19 2.90 13.31
N LYS A 103 -4.32 1.87 14.15
CA LYS A 103 -5.62 1.43 14.65
C LYS A 103 -6.30 2.55 15.44
N ALA A 104 -5.54 3.27 16.28
CA ALA A 104 -6.08 4.39 17.04
C ALA A 104 -6.63 5.47 16.11
N ASP A 105 -5.91 5.78 15.05
CA ASP A 105 -6.38 6.74 14.06
C ASP A 105 -7.67 6.27 13.38
N LEU A 106 -7.77 4.98 13.07
CA LEU A 106 -8.97 4.43 12.42
C LEU A 106 -10.17 4.47 13.37
N TYR A 107 -9.98 4.15 14.66
CA TYR A 107 -11.06 4.25 15.64
C TYR A 107 -11.54 5.69 15.77
N GLN A 108 -10.63 6.65 15.73
CA GLN A 108 -10.98 8.06 15.81
C GLN A 108 -11.82 8.47 14.58
N MET A 109 -11.44 7.99 13.40
CA MET A 109 -12.19 8.26 12.17
C MET A 109 -13.60 7.69 12.23
N GLU A 110 -13.76 6.46 12.75
CA GLU A 110 -15.07 5.85 12.92
C GLU A 110 -15.91 6.60 13.94
N GLY A 111 -15.30 7.01 15.06
CA GLY A 111 -15.99 7.78 16.08
C GLY A 111 -16.55 9.09 15.57
N LEU A 112 -15.75 9.80 14.76
CA LEU A 112 -16.20 11.04 14.14
C LEU A 112 -17.35 10.80 13.18
N THR A 113 -17.31 9.72 12.42
CA THR A 113 -18.38 9.35 11.49
C THR A 113 -19.67 9.05 12.24
N ASP A 114 -19.60 8.30 13.34
CA ASP A 114 -20.78 7.96 14.14
C ASP A 114 -21.39 9.20 14.77
N VAL A 115 -20.58 10.10 15.31
CA VAL A 115 -21.06 11.36 15.86
C VAL A 115 -21.77 12.20 14.79
N ALA A 116 -21.21 12.24 13.59
CA ALA A 116 -21.82 12.97 12.48
C ALA A 116 -23.18 12.40 12.09
N ARG A 117 -23.33 11.07 12.16
CA ARG A 117 -24.62 10.41 11.84
C ARG A 117 -25.70 10.72 12.85
N GLU A 118 -25.34 10.84 14.11
CA GLU A 118 -26.30 11.11 15.19
C GLU A 118 -26.86 12.52 15.14
N LYS A 119 -26.19 13.40 14.46
CA LYS A 119 -26.63 14.80 14.34
C LYS A 119 -27.40 15.05 13.06
#